data_bd48b23fff1319ffba55004d293d1faa
#
_entry.id   bd48b23fff1319ffba55004d293d1faa
#
_cell.length_a   1.000
_cell.length_b   1.000
_cell.length_c   1.000
_cell.angle_alpha   90.00
_cell.angle_beta   90.00
_cell.angle_gamma   90.00
#
_symmetry.space_group_name_H-M   'P 1'
#
loop_
_entity.id
_entity.type
_entity.pdbx_description
1 polymer ?
#
loop_
_entity_poly.entity_id
_entity_poly.type
_entity_poly.pdbx_seq_one_letter_code
_entity_poly.pdbx_strand_id
1 'polypeptide(L)'
;LSDLDNGAFYHAERVNRAGPGLAGISEANGRIWNGNWSVDWRSGGQTLRATDERFELNFALHSEKAPIVHGENGVSQKAAGAGRASHYISLTRIATNGQIELGGKSFDVSGTAWMDHEFFTHQLEAEQVGWDWFSMQLADKTELILLRIRRKDGSVDPYSAGTFVDANGGQTHLRAGDFTLQPMDDLWKSPASNARYPIRWKISVPRFGIELEAETPLASQEITGRSKLAPIYWEGAIALAGRRGDSSIAGVGYLEMTGYDRPVELGH
;
A
#
# COMPACT_ATOMS: atom_id res chain seq x y z
N LEU A 1 11.47 4.89 -2.71
CA LEU A 1 12.15 4.23 -3.83
C LEU A 1 13.04 3.13 -3.30
N SER A 2 12.79 1.88 -3.72
CA SER A 2 13.60 0.71 -3.39
C SER A 2 14.46 0.36 -4.60
N ASP A 3 15.75 0.60 -4.51
CA ASP A 3 16.74 0.22 -5.50
C ASP A 3 17.24 -1.21 -5.17
N LEU A 4 16.61 -2.20 -5.78
CA LEU A 4 16.85 -3.60 -5.48
C LEU A 4 18.21 -4.08 -5.97
N ASP A 5 18.73 -3.50 -7.04
CA ASP A 5 20.04 -3.86 -7.60
C ASP A 5 21.19 -3.44 -6.67
N ASN A 6 21.05 -2.30 -6.00
CA ASN A 6 22.04 -1.77 -5.07
C ASN A 6 21.68 -1.98 -3.59
N GLY A 7 20.53 -2.58 -3.29
CA GLY A 7 20.07 -2.83 -1.92
C GLY A 7 19.83 -1.54 -1.12
N ALA A 8 19.40 -0.46 -1.78
CA ALA A 8 19.22 0.85 -1.17
C ALA A 8 17.76 1.27 -1.12
N PHE A 9 17.38 1.92 -0.02
CA PHE A 9 16.04 2.46 0.19
C PHE A 9 16.09 3.98 0.38
N TYR A 10 15.25 4.68 -0.36
CA TYR A 10 15.11 6.14 -0.32
C TYR A 10 13.66 6.50 -0.07
N HIS A 11 13.42 7.38 0.88
CA HIS A 11 12.09 7.96 1.10
C HIS A 11 12.19 9.49 1.20
N ALA A 12 11.13 10.16 0.83
CA ALA A 12 10.99 11.60 0.97
C ALA A 12 9.60 11.91 1.52
N GLU A 13 9.53 12.93 2.36
CA GLU A 13 8.29 13.39 2.97
C GLU A 13 8.14 14.89 2.71
N ARG A 14 6.94 15.31 2.32
CA ARG A 14 6.62 16.69 2.09
C ARG A 14 5.27 17.05 2.70
N VAL A 15 5.28 18.01 3.61
CA VAL A 15 4.10 18.54 4.27
C VAL A 15 4.00 20.03 4.01
N ASN A 16 2.92 20.49 3.38
CA ASN A 16 2.59 21.88 3.19
C ASN A 16 1.12 22.12 3.55
N ARG A 17 0.82 23.30 4.09
CA ARG A 17 -0.56 23.76 4.20
C ARG A 17 -1.10 24.13 2.80
N ALA A 18 -2.40 24.00 2.60
CA ALA A 18 -3.06 24.48 1.39
C ALA A 18 -2.81 25.99 1.18
N GLY A 19 -2.51 26.37 -0.05
CA GLY A 19 -2.27 27.77 -0.42
C GLY A 19 -1.65 27.90 -1.80
N PRO A 20 -1.72 29.12 -2.40
CA PRO A 20 -1.16 29.38 -3.72
C PRO A 20 0.33 29.02 -3.78
N GLY A 21 0.71 28.19 -4.76
CA GLY A 21 2.08 27.74 -4.98
C GLY A 21 2.63 26.73 -3.94
N LEU A 22 1.89 26.45 -2.85
CA LEU A 22 2.33 25.51 -1.81
C LEU A 22 1.72 24.12 -2.00
N ALA A 23 0.42 24.00 -1.79
CA ALA A 23 -0.30 22.74 -2.01
C ALA A 23 -1.76 23.04 -2.36
N GLY A 24 -2.39 22.17 -3.11
CA GLY A 24 -3.79 22.32 -3.47
C GLY A 24 -4.31 21.29 -4.45
N ILE A 25 -5.59 21.48 -4.78
CA ILE A 25 -6.31 20.74 -5.81
C ILE A 25 -7.02 21.72 -6.73
N SER A 26 -7.02 21.45 -8.01
CA SER A 26 -7.77 22.19 -9.04
C SER A 26 -8.53 21.20 -9.91
N GLU A 27 -9.82 21.10 -9.71
CA GLU A 27 -10.70 20.25 -10.54
C GLU A 27 -10.72 20.74 -11.99
N ALA A 28 -10.77 22.07 -12.20
CA ALA A 28 -10.80 22.67 -13.55
C ALA A 28 -9.56 22.32 -14.38
N ASN A 29 -8.42 22.15 -13.73
CA ASN A 29 -7.15 21.82 -14.39
C ASN A 29 -6.82 20.31 -14.26
N GLY A 30 -7.63 19.55 -13.52
CA GLY A 30 -7.36 18.14 -13.23
C GLY A 30 -6.00 17.96 -12.57
N ARG A 31 -5.71 18.71 -11.49
CA ARG A 31 -4.39 18.69 -10.87
C ARG A 31 -4.46 18.69 -9.34
N ILE A 32 -3.62 17.83 -8.72
CA ILE A 32 -3.24 17.93 -7.31
C ILE A 32 -1.74 18.23 -7.24
N TRP A 33 -1.34 19.11 -6.31
CA TRP A 33 0.09 19.41 -6.12
C TRP A 33 0.45 19.63 -4.65
N ASN A 34 1.73 19.37 -4.34
CA ASN A 34 2.37 19.67 -3.08
C ASN A 34 3.81 20.11 -3.34
N GLY A 35 4.04 21.43 -3.44
CA GLY A 35 5.30 21.99 -3.90
C GLY A 35 5.57 21.61 -5.37
N ASN A 36 6.70 20.92 -5.61
CA ASN A 36 7.07 20.39 -6.93
C ASN A 36 6.60 18.92 -7.17
N TRP A 37 5.79 18.36 -6.26
CA TRP A 37 5.11 17.10 -6.50
C TRP A 37 3.73 17.36 -7.08
N SER A 38 3.34 16.60 -8.08
CA SER A 38 2.01 16.72 -8.67
C SER A 38 1.50 15.44 -9.29
N VAL A 39 0.17 15.33 -9.32
CA VAL A 39 -0.57 14.42 -10.19
C VAL A 39 -1.48 15.24 -11.05
N ASP A 40 -1.36 15.09 -12.37
CA ASP A 40 -2.20 15.78 -13.36
C ASP A 40 -3.06 14.74 -14.08
N TRP A 41 -4.41 14.90 -14.06
CA TRP A 41 -5.36 14.07 -14.81
C TRP A 41 -5.66 14.69 -16.15
N ARG A 42 -5.54 13.89 -17.20
CA ARG A 42 -5.91 14.26 -18.57
C ARG A 42 -6.84 13.19 -19.14
N SER A 43 -7.54 13.53 -20.23
CA SER A 43 -8.25 12.51 -20.99
C SER A 43 -7.25 11.46 -21.48
N GLY A 44 -7.34 10.24 -20.96
CA GLY A 44 -6.46 9.13 -21.32
C GLY A 44 -5.40 8.73 -20.29
N GLY A 45 -5.34 9.37 -19.10
CA GLY A 45 -4.43 8.94 -18.05
C GLY A 45 -4.04 10.04 -17.08
N GLN A 46 -3.01 9.74 -16.32
CA GLN A 46 -2.46 10.64 -15.30
C GLN A 46 -0.96 10.79 -15.53
N THR A 47 -0.41 11.94 -15.12
CA THR A 47 1.04 12.13 -15.01
C THR A 47 1.38 12.39 -13.56
N LEU A 48 2.30 11.61 -13.00
CA LEU A 48 2.83 11.79 -11.65
C LEU A 48 4.24 12.34 -11.74
N ARG A 49 4.52 13.38 -10.97
CA ARG A 49 5.87 13.94 -10.79
C ARG A 49 6.17 14.13 -9.33
N ALA A 50 7.34 13.66 -8.90
CA ALA A 50 7.85 13.89 -7.56
C ALA A 50 9.36 14.05 -7.60
N THR A 51 9.88 15.10 -6.98
CA THR A 51 11.30 15.44 -6.97
C THR A 51 11.78 15.58 -5.54
N ASP A 52 12.83 14.89 -5.19
CA ASP A 52 13.62 15.01 -3.95
C ASP A 52 15.09 15.32 -4.31
N GLU A 53 15.91 15.60 -3.32
CA GLU A 53 17.34 15.88 -3.54
C GLU A 53 18.12 14.68 -4.12
N ARG A 54 17.62 13.45 -3.88
CA ARG A 54 18.29 12.20 -4.22
C ARG A 54 17.71 11.51 -5.44
N PHE A 55 16.44 11.75 -5.74
CA PHE A 55 15.75 11.12 -6.87
C PHE A 55 14.61 11.98 -7.41
N GLU A 56 14.28 11.76 -8.67
CA GLU A 56 13.10 12.31 -9.33
C GLU A 56 12.31 11.22 -10.00
N LEU A 57 10.98 11.31 -9.92
CA LEU A 57 10.02 10.42 -10.57
C LEU A 57 9.18 11.21 -11.57
N ASN A 58 9.04 10.70 -12.79
CA ASN A 58 8.18 11.27 -13.81
C ASN A 58 7.49 10.12 -14.57
N PHE A 59 6.21 9.89 -14.27
CA PHE A 59 5.47 8.74 -14.75
C PHE A 59 4.21 9.16 -15.52
N ALA A 60 3.97 8.48 -16.64
CA ALA A 60 2.67 8.41 -17.30
C ALA A 60 1.95 7.16 -16.79
N LEU A 61 0.72 7.33 -16.34
CA LEU A 61 -0.08 6.32 -15.65
C LEU A 61 -1.40 6.11 -16.42
N HIS A 62 -1.74 4.84 -16.68
CA HIS A 62 -2.99 4.46 -17.33
C HIS A 62 -3.65 3.31 -16.58
N SER A 63 -4.85 3.53 -16.03
CA SER A 63 -5.57 2.46 -15.32
C SER A 63 -6.08 1.42 -16.32
N GLU A 64 -5.76 0.14 -16.07
CA GLU A 64 -6.20 -0.98 -16.88
C GLU A 64 -7.57 -1.53 -16.46
N LYS A 65 -8.04 -1.13 -15.28
CA LYS A 65 -9.33 -1.55 -14.71
C LYS A 65 -10.13 -0.34 -14.21
N ALA A 66 -11.44 -0.52 -14.08
CA ALA A 66 -12.30 0.44 -13.40
C ALA A 66 -11.91 0.58 -11.91
N PRO A 67 -12.22 1.70 -11.26
CA PRO A 67 -12.00 1.85 -9.83
C PRO A 67 -12.71 0.76 -9.03
N ILE A 68 -12.01 0.20 -8.05
CA ILE A 68 -12.52 -0.80 -7.11
C ILE A 68 -12.99 -0.08 -5.86
N VAL A 69 -14.23 -0.30 -5.46
CA VAL A 69 -14.83 0.29 -4.26
C VAL A 69 -14.88 -0.77 -3.16
N HIS A 70 -14.09 -0.59 -2.11
CA HIS A 70 -13.93 -1.59 -1.06
C HIS A 70 -15.06 -1.58 -0.03
N GLY A 71 -15.13 -2.69 0.71
CA GLY A 71 -16.11 -2.90 1.77
C GLY A 71 -17.49 -3.36 1.27
N GLU A 72 -18.44 -3.42 2.18
CA GLU A 72 -19.82 -3.78 1.86
C GLU A 72 -20.60 -2.52 1.42
N ASN A 73 -21.08 -2.52 0.19
CA ASN A 73 -21.80 -1.36 -0.40
C ASN A 73 -20.97 -0.05 -0.35
N GLY A 74 -19.65 -0.12 -0.52
CA GLY A 74 -18.77 1.05 -0.50
C GLY A 74 -18.40 1.55 0.90
N VAL A 75 -18.69 0.77 1.94
CA VAL A 75 -18.34 1.09 3.33
C VAL A 75 -17.36 0.05 3.85
N SER A 76 -16.12 0.46 4.10
CA SER A 76 -15.07 -0.36 4.70
C SER A 76 -15.07 -0.19 6.21
N GLN A 77 -15.80 -1.07 6.91
CA GLN A 77 -15.93 -1.02 8.36
C GLN A 77 -14.59 -1.39 9.04
N LYS A 78 -14.16 -0.61 10.03
CA LYS A 78 -12.90 -0.79 10.77
C LYS A 78 -13.10 -1.19 12.23
N ALA A 79 -14.28 -0.92 12.79
CA ALA A 79 -14.68 -1.30 14.14
C ALA A 79 -16.21 -1.29 14.30
N ALA A 80 -16.72 -1.72 15.45
CA ALA A 80 -18.15 -1.73 15.76
C ALA A 80 -18.71 -0.30 15.86
N GLY A 81 -19.90 -0.08 15.31
CA GLY A 81 -20.65 1.18 15.42
C GLY A 81 -20.58 2.08 14.20
N ALA A 82 -21.50 3.01 14.14
CA ALA A 82 -21.60 3.98 13.05
C ALA A 82 -20.40 4.96 13.05
N GLY A 83 -19.96 5.36 11.86
CA GLY A 83 -18.84 6.29 11.69
C GLY A 83 -17.44 5.67 11.89
N ARG A 84 -17.37 4.36 12.20
CA ARG A 84 -16.10 3.64 12.36
C ARG A 84 -15.75 2.87 11.10
N ALA A 85 -15.77 3.58 10.01
CA ALA A 85 -15.58 3.06 8.67
C ALA A 85 -14.89 4.08 7.79
N SER A 86 -14.38 3.63 6.66
CA SER A 86 -13.86 4.49 5.60
C SER A 86 -14.66 4.32 4.32
N HIS A 87 -14.57 5.32 3.44
CA HIS A 87 -14.79 5.16 2.02
C HIS A 87 -13.42 4.94 1.36
N TYR A 88 -13.29 3.81 0.69
CA TYR A 88 -12.00 3.36 0.19
C TYR A 88 -12.11 2.91 -1.27
N ILE A 89 -11.35 3.54 -2.14
CA ILE A 89 -11.35 3.29 -3.58
C ILE A 89 -9.90 3.04 -4.02
N SER A 90 -9.69 2.03 -4.86
CA SER A 90 -8.38 1.73 -5.44
C SER A 90 -8.42 1.66 -6.96
N LEU A 91 -7.32 2.09 -7.59
CA LEU A 91 -6.95 1.69 -8.93
C LEU A 91 -5.89 0.59 -8.79
N THR A 92 -6.30 -0.64 -8.96
CA THR A 92 -5.52 -1.82 -8.55
C THR A 92 -4.47 -2.26 -9.57
N ARG A 93 -4.57 -1.77 -10.81
CA ARG A 93 -3.60 -2.05 -11.87
C ARG A 93 -3.50 -0.86 -12.81
N ILE A 94 -2.37 -0.18 -12.72
CA ILE A 94 -2.08 1.02 -13.50
C ILE A 94 -0.82 0.76 -14.32
N ALA A 95 -0.94 0.68 -15.64
CA ALA A 95 0.22 0.62 -16.53
C ALA A 95 1.03 1.91 -16.37
N THR A 96 2.32 1.77 -16.14
CA THR A 96 3.21 2.86 -15.79
C THR A 96 4.42 2.85 -16.71
N ASN A 97 4.72 4.01 -17.30
CA ASN A 97 5.93 4.23 -18.09
C ASN A 97 6.51 5.59 -17.70
N GLY A 98 7.81 5.74 -17.77
CA GLY A 98 8.43 7.03 -17.49
C GLY A 98 9.90 6.93 -17.14
N GLN A 99 10.35 7.86 -16.31
CA GLN A 99 11.75 7.97 -15.94
C GLN A 99 11.92 8.10 -14.43
N ILE A 100 13.01 7.51 -13.95
CA ILE A 100 13.54 7.70 -12.61
C ILE A 100 14.93 8.31 -12.75
N GLU A 101 15.15 9.45 -12.10
CA GLU A 101 16.51 9.96 -11.90
C GLU A 101 17.00 9.56 -10.51
N LEU A 102 18.19 8.97 -10.42
CA LEU A 102 18.79 8.54 -9.16
C LEU A 102 20.32 8.70 -9.25
N GLY A 103 20.91 9.46 -8.32
CA GLY A 103 22.35 9.68 -8.27
C GLY A 103 22.92 10.32 -9.54
N GLY A 104 22.14 11.19 -10.19
CA GLY A 104 22.53 11.88 -11.45
C GLY A 104 22.46 11.00 -12.70
N LYS A 105 21.87 9.81 -12.60
CA LYS A 105 21.59 8.92 -13.75
C LYS A 105 20.09 8.87 -14.01
N SER A 106 19.69 8.85 -15.27
CA SER A 106 18.31 8.67 -15.70
C SER A 106 18.08 7.23 -16.18
N PHE A 107 16.96 6.65 -15.77
CA PHE A 107 16.53 5.31 -16.11
C PHE A 107 15.14 5.39 -16.75
N ASP A 108 15.00 4.92 -17.99
CA ASP A 108 13.69 4.67 -18.59
C ASP A 108 13.10 3.42 -17.93
N VAL A 109 11.88 3.53 -17.42
CA VAL A 109 11.22 2.45 -16.69
C VAL A 109 9.83 2.16 -17.21
N SER A 110 9.42 0.91 -17.09
CA SER A 110 8.05 0.46 -17.31
C SER A 110 7.65 -0.53 -16.23
N GLY A 111 6.36 -0.54 -15.89
CA GLY A 111 5.86 -1.42 -14.84
C GLY A 111 4.39 -1.19 -14.54
N THR A 112 4.01 -1.53 -13.32
CA THR A 112 2.65 -1.33 -12.82
C THR A 112 2.68 -0.50 -11.54
N ALA A 113 1.61 0.27 -11.33
CA ALA A 113 1.38 0.99 -10.10
C ALA A 113 0.04 0.59 -9.48
N TRP A 114 -0.12 1.00 -8.25
CA TRP A 114 -1.34 0.91 -7.46
C TRP A 114 -1.64 2.29 -6.86
N MET A 115 -2.90 2.69 -6.77
CA MET A 115 -3.32 3.92 -6.14
C MET A 115 -4.50 3.67 -5.23
N ASP A 116 -4.41 4.17 -4.01
CA ASP A 116 -5.47 4.17 -3.03
C ASP A 116 -5.96 5.58 -2.75
N HIS A 117 -7.27 5.69 -2.57
CA HIS A 117 -7.94 6.87 -2.05
C HIS A 117 -8.88 6.45 -0.94
N GLU A 118 -8.44 6.65 0.29
CA GLU A 118 -9.21 6.28 1.49
C GLU A 118 -9.41 7.52 2.36
N PHE A 119 -10.65 7.76 2.81
CA PHE A 119 -10.97 8.84 3.71
C PHE A 119 -11.93 8.39 4.80
N PHE A 120 -11.68 8.84 6.01
CA PHE A 120 -12.37 8.42 7.22
C PHE A 120 -12.28 9.48 8.31
N THR A 121 -13.11 9.36 9.34
CA THR A 121 -13.13 10.26 10.51
C THR A 121 -12.68 9.58 11.79
N HIS A 122 -12.51 8.27 11.79
CA HIS A 122 -12.08 7.48 12.94
C HIS A 122 -11.14 6.36 12.46
N GLN A 123 -10.01 6.15 13.12
CA GLN A 123 -8.97 5.26 12.64
C GLN A 123 -8.93 3.93 13.41
N LEU A 124 -8.34 3.91 14.61
CA LEU A 124 -8.17 2.71 15.40
C LEU A 124 -8.88 2.81 16.75
N GLU A 125 -9.45 1.71 17.20
CA GLU A 125 -9.97 1.56 18.53
C GLU A 125 -8.84 1.36 19.56
N ALA A 126 -9.12 1.63 20.82
CA ALA A 126 -8.14 1.50 21.91
C ALA A 126 -7.50 0.11 22.00
N GLU A 127 -8.20 -0.95 21.57
CA GLU A 127 -7.69 -2.32 21.57
C GLU A 127 -6.93 -2.70 20.30
N GLN A 128 -6.97 -1.88 19.26
CA GLN A 128 -6.25 -2.07 18.00
C GLN A 128 -4.88 -1.38 18.11
N VAL A 129 -3.82 -2.09 17.75
CA VAL A 129 -2.44 -1.58 17.93
C VAL A 129 -1.76 -1.19 16.62
N GLY A 130 -2.32 -1.62 15.48
CA GLY A 130 -1.76 -1.37 14.16
C GLY A 130 -2.31 -2.35 13.15
N TRP A 131 -1.76 -2.32 11.97
CA TRP A 131 -2.21 -3.18 10.85
C TRP A 131 -1.04 -3.68 10.01
N ASP A 132 -1.34 -4.72 9.23
CA ASP A 132 -0.55 -5.21 8.12
C ASP A 132 -1.43 -5.16 6.87
N TRP A 133 -1.05 -4.33 5.93
CA TRP A 133 -1.78 -4.06 4.71
C TRP A 133 -0.99 -4.54 3.50
N PHE A 134 -1.65 -5.27 2.61
CA PHE A 134 -1.08 -5.83 1.41
C PHE A 134 -1.84 -5.38 0.18
N SER A 135 -1.17 -4.84 -0.82
CA SER A 135 -1.64 -4.78 -2.20
C SER A 135 -0.85 -5.74 -3.05
N MET A 136 -1.52 -6.55 -3.85
CA MET A 136 -0.90 -7.63 -4.61
C MET A 136 -1.46 -7.69 -6.02
N GLN A 137 -0.56 -7.76 -7.00
CA GLN A 137 -0.88 -7.88 -8.43
C GLN A 137 -0.30 -9.22 -8.92
N LEU A 138 -1.18 -10.17 -9.24
CA LEU A 138 -0.79 -11.49 -9.70
C LEU A 138 -0.60 -11.52 -11.21
N ALA A 139 0.20 -12.48 -11.69
CA ALA A 139 0.55 -12.63 -13.11
C ALA A 139 -0.66 -12.98 -14.00
N ASP A 140 -1.71 -13.58 -13.44
CA ASP A 140 -2.98 -13.88 -14.11
C ASP A 140 -3.93 -12.68 -14.24
N LYS A 141 -3.44 -11.48 -13.93
CA LYS A 141 -4.19 -10.21 -13.90
C LYS A 141 -5.28 -10.14 -12.83
N THR A 142 -5.20 -10.96 -11.80
CA THR A 142 -6.02 -10.78 -10.60
C THR A 142 -5.26 -9.96 -9.55
N GLU A 143 -5.98 -9.30 -8.66
CA GLU A 143 -5.40 -8.53 -7.57
C GLU A 143 -6.05 -8.91 -6.23
N LEU A 144 -5.29 -8.67 -5.17
CA LEU A 144 -5.73 -8.79 -3.79
C LEU A 144 -5.33 -7.54 -3.02
N ILE A 145 -6.25 -7.02 -2.23
CA ILE A 145 -5.95 -6.14 -1.11
C ILE A 145 -6.38 -6.85 0.15
N LEU A 146 -5.49 -6.96 1.13
CA LEU A 146 -5.77 -7.62 2.40
C LEU A 146 -5.28 -6.75 3.55
N LEU A 147 -6.14 -6.51 4.51
CA LEU A 147 -5.87 -5.74 5.72
C LEU A 147 -6.06 -6.64 6.94
N ARG A 148 -5.01 -6.86 7.72
CA ARG A 148 -5.05 -7.49 9.03
C ARG A 148 -4.88 -6.42 10.11
N ILE A 149 -5.92 -6.15 10.87
CA ILE A 149 -5.86 -5.28 12.04
C ILE A 149 -5.44 -6.14 13.24
N ARG A 150 -4.42 -5.70 13.98
CA ARG A 150 -3.89 -6.42 15.14
C ARG A 150 -4.41 -5.82 16.45
N ARG A 151 -4.74 -6.68 17.41
CA ARG A 151 -5.20 -6.29 18.73
C ARG A 151 -4.08 -6.43 19.77
N LYS A 152 -4.23 -5.74 20.90
CA LYS A 152 -3.30 -5.77 22.04
C LYS A 152 -3.04 -7.16 22.59
N ASP A 153 -4.04 -8.03 22.56
CA ASP A 153 -3.96 -9.42 23.02
C ASP A 153 -3.29 -10.36 22.00
N GLY A 154 -2.81 -9.83 20.88
CA GLY A 154 -2.20 -10.57 19.79
C GLY A 154 -3.18 -11.19 18.80
N SER A 155 -4.48 -11.10 19.05
CA SER A 155 -5.50 -11.61 18.13
C SER A 155 -5.66 -10.72 16.89
N VAL A 156 -6.28 -11.31 15.86
CA VAL A 156 -6.70 -10.59 14.65
C VAL A 156 -8.08 -9.98 14.92
N ASP A 157 -8.22 -8.69 14.62
CA ASP A 157 -9.49 -7.99 14.79
C ASP A 157 -10.52 -8.48 13.76
N PRO A 158 -11.79 -8.74 14.15
CA PRO A 158 -12.83 -9.21 13.25
C PRO A 158 -13.18 -8.24 12.11
N TYR A 159 -12.78 -6.98 12.21
CA TYR A 159 -12.91 -5.98 11.14
C TYR A 159 -11.73 -5.98 10.15
N SER A 160 -10.81 -6.93 10.27
CA SER A 160 -9.86 -7.23 9.20
C SER A 160 -10.63 -7.64 7.95
N ALA A 161 -10.23 -7.11 6.80
CA ALA A 161 -11.00 -7.25 5.57
C ALA A 161 -10.10 -7.24 4.34
N GLY A 162 -10.65 -7.58 3.20
CA GLY A 162 -9.95 -7.52 1.93
C GLY A 162 -10.89 -7.44 0.75
N THR A 163 -10.30 -7.42 -0.43
CA THR A 163 -11.01 -7.52 -1.70
C THR A 163 -10.18 -8.34 -2.67
N PHE A 164 -10.81 -9.33 -3.28
CA PHE A 164 -10.28 -10.01 -4.46
C PHE A 164 -10.85 -9.32 -5.69
N VAL A 165 -9.99 -9.06 -6.69
CA VAL A 165 -10.36 -8.48 -7.98
C VAL A 165 -10.00 -9.47 -9.08
N ASP A 166 -10.97 -9.89 -9.86
CA ASP A 166 -10.73 -10.80 -10.98
C ASP A 166 -10.06 -10.10 -12.18
N ALA A 167 -9.66 -10.87 -13.18
CA ALA A 167 -8.96 -10.35 -14.35
C ALA A 167 -9.79 -9.32 -15.16
N ASN A 168 -11.10 -9.33 -15.02
CA ASN A 168 -12.02 -8.41 -15.71
C ASN A 168 -12.45 -7.21 -14.85
N GLY A 169 -11.95 -7.12 -13.59
CA GLY A 169 -12.29 -6.06 -12.66
C GLY A 169 -13.52 -6.36 -11.78
N GLY A 170 -14.06 -7.58 -11.83
CA GLY A 170 -15.09 -8.03 -10.91
C GLY A 170 -14.52 -8.14 -9.49
N GLN A 171 -15.21 -7.55 -8.51
CA GLN A 171 -14.73 -7.49 -7.13
C GLN A 171 -15.52 -8.41 -6.19
N THR A 172 -14.81 -9.00 -5.23
CA THR A 172 -15.41 -9.79 -4.14
C THR A 172 -14.85 -9.30 -2.81
N HIS A 173 -15.71 -8.80 -1.94
CA HIS A 173 -15.33 -8.44 -0.57
C HIS A 173 -14.98 -9.70 0.23
N LEU A 174 -13.90 -9.62 1.04
CA LEU A 174 -13.40 -10.66 1.93
C LEU A 174 -13.50 -10.16 3.37
N ARG A 175 -14.04 -10.99 4.25
CA ARG A 175 -14.08 -10.78 5.70
C ARG A 175 -12.87 -11.45 6.37
N ALA A 176 -12.62 -11.14 7.61
CA ALA A 176 -11.48 -11.68 8.38
C ALA A 176 -11.35 -13.22 8.34
N GLY A 177 -12.45 -13.95 8.22
CA GLY A 177 -12.47 -15.42 8.12
C GLY A 177 -12.23 -15.97 6.71
N ASP A 178 -12.22 -15.14 5.67
CA ASP A 178 -12.10 -15.58 4.27
C ASP A 178 -10.65 -15.70 3.81
N PHE A 179 -9.69 -15.22 4.60
CA PHE A 179 -8.27 -15.25 4.29
C PHE A 179 -7.41 -15.40 5.55
N THR A 180 -6.15 -15.78 5.37
CA THR A 180 -5.14 -15.75 6.42
C THR A 180 -3.90 -14.99 5.96
N LEU A 181 -3.34 -14.19 6.87
CA LEU A 181 -2.04 -13.53 6.75
C LEU A 181 -1.20 -14.00 7.93
N GLN A 182 -0.31 -14.95 7.69
CA GLN A 182 0.53 -15.54 8.72
C GLN A 182 1.97 -15.10 8.55
N PRO A 183 2.54 -14.32 9.50
CA PRO A 183 3.96 -14.03 9.50
C PRO A 183 4.76 -15.31 9.71
N MET A 184 5.91 -15.40 9.05
CA MET A 184 6.89 -16.44 9.26
C MET A 184 7.97 -15.95 10.26
N ASP A 185 8.87 -16.85 10.67
CA ASP A 185 9.87 -16.56 11.71
C ASP A 185 11.02 -15.65 11.21
N ASP A 186 11.03 -15.32 9.92
CA ASP A 186 12.02 -14.41 9.33
C ASP A 186 11.73 -12.95 9.72
N LEU A 187 12.46 -12.45 10.70
CA LEU A 187 12.30 -11.11 11.22
C LEU A 187 13.50 -10.22 10.86
N TRP A 188 13.21 -9.05 10.32
CA TRP A 188 14.17 -7.96 10.23
C TRP A 188 14.04 -7.04 11.44
N LYS A 189 15.16 -6.79 12.13
CA LYS A 189 15.22 -5.83 13.23
C LYS A 189 15.72 -4.48 12.72
N SER A 190 14.94 -3.44 12.90
CA SER A 190 15.35 -2.08 12.56
C SER A 190 16.52 -1.61 13.44
N PRO A 191 17.58 -1.07 12.84
CA PRO A 191 18.65 -0.40 13.60
C PRO A 191 18.23 0.95 14.16
N ALA A 192 17.17 1.57 13.61
CA ALA A 192 16.68 2.88 14.03
C ALA A 192 15.68 2.82 15.19
N SER A 193 14.63 2.00 15.08
CA SER A 193 13.56 1.90 16.07
C SER A 193 13.71 0.72 17.03
N ASN A 194 14.51 -0.29 16.70
CA ASN A 194 14.56 -1.62 17.29
C ASN A 194 13.30 -2.47 17.07
N ALA A 195 12.31 -1.98 16.33
CA ALA A 195 11.13 -2.76 15.93
C ALA A 195 11.55 -4.01 15.13
N ARG A 196 10.73 -5.05 15.22
CA ARG A 196 10.95 -6.32 14.54
C ARG A 196 9.81 -6.57 13.57
N TYR A 197 10.11 -6.57 12.29
CA TYR A 197 9.14 -6.71 11.22
C TYR A 197 9.26 -8.09 10.57
N PRO A 198 8.17 -8.86 10.45
CA PRO A 198 8.17 -10.08 9.65
C PRO A 198 8.32 -9.73 8.16
N ILE A 199 9.38 -10.25 7.55
CA ILE A 199 9.70 -9.97 6.14
C ILE A 199 9.29 -11.10 5.19
N ARG A 200 8.73 -12.19 5.74
CA ARG A 200 8.11 -13.28 4.97
C ARG A 200 6.74 -13.65 5.55
N TRP A 201 5.82 -13.97 4.66
CA TRP A 201 4.43 -14.22 5.02
C TRP A 201 3.86 -15.37 4.21
N LYS A 202 2.99 -16.17 4.84
CA LYS A 202 2.06 -17.07 4.15
C LYS A 202 0.71 -16.41 4.04
N ILE A 203 0.15 -16.44 2.83
CA ILE A 203 -1.12 -15.83 2.48
C ILE A 203 -2.01 -16.90 1.90
N SER A 204 -3.22 -17.08 2.45
CA SER A 204 -4.19 -18.02 1.92
C SER A 204 -5.54 -17.36 1.71
N VAL A 205 -6.17 -17.60 0.56
CA VAL A 205 -7.55 -17.22 0.26
C VAL A 205 -8.26 -18.44 -0.33
N PRO A 206 -8.77 -19.35 0.53
CA PRO A 206 -9.26 -20.68 0.12
C PRO A 206 -10.36 -20.64 -0.93
N ARG A 207 -11.28 -19.66 -0.83
CA ARG A 207 -12.38 -19.48 -1.78
C ARG A 207 -11.92 -19.36 -3.24
N PHE A 208 -10.72 -18.82 -3.46
CA PHE A 208 -10.13 -18.64 -4.79
C PHE A 208 -8.98 -19.61 -5.08
N GLY A 209 -8.75 -20.57 -4.15
CA GLY A 209 -7.66 -21.55 -4.26
C GLY A 209 -6.27 -20.91 -4.23
N ILE A 210 -6.12 -19.75 -3.61
CA ILE A 210 -4.87 -18.98 -3.58
C ILE A 210 -4.08 -19.34 -2.32
N GLU A 211 -2.83 -19.78 -2.54
CA GLU A 211 -1.82 -20.01 -1.52
C GLU A 211 -0.52 -19.35 -1.99
N LEU A 212 -0.06 -18.34 -1.28
CA LEU A 212 1.13 -17.57 -1.66
C LEU A 212 2.12 -17.48 -0.50
N GLU A 213 3.39 -17.39 -0.81
CA GLU A 213 4.42 -16.80 0.03
C GLU A 213 4.74 -15.41 -0.49
N ALA A 214 4.79 -14.44 0.42
CA ALA A 214 5.24 -13.08 0.16
C ALA A 214 6.59 -12.88 0.86
N GLU A 215 7.56 -12.34 0.15
CA GLU A 215 8.89 -12.05 0.67
C GLU A 215 9.36 -10.69 0.16
N THR A 216 9.99 -9.89 1.03
CA THR A 216 10.59 -8.65 0.56
C THR A 216 11.97 -8.89 -0.03
N PRO A 217 12.26 -8.35 -1.24
CA PRO A 217 13.60 -8.39 -1.80
C PRO A 217 14.58 -7.44 -1.09
N LEU A 218 14.08 -6.52 -0.25
CA LEU A 218 14.88 -5.58 0.53
C LEU A 218 14.29 -5.43 1.93
N ALA A 219 14.98 -5.93 2.96
CA ALA A 219 14.46 -5.94 4.33
C ALA A 219 14.37 -4.53 4.96
N SER A 220 15.31 -3.64 4.64
CA SER A 220 15.45 -2.32 5.28
C SER A 220 14.59 -1.25 4.59
N GLN A 221 13.27 -1.35 4.75
CA GLN A 221 12.31 -0.38 4.18
C GLN A 221 11.45 0.29 5.27
N GLU A 222 12.03 0.47 6.47
CA GLU A 222 11.37 1.23 7.53
C GLU A 222 11.42 2.73 7.22
N ILE A 223 10.29 3.39 7.42
CA ILE A 223 10.13 4.84 7.32
C ILE A 223 10.08 5.41 8.73
N THR A 224 11.05 6.28 9.03
CA THR A 224 11.09 7.06 10.27
C THR A 224 10.84 8.51 9.91
N GLY A 225 9.74 9.06 10.38
CA GLY A 225 9.40 10.46 10.09
C GLY A 225 10.39 11.46 10.69
N ARG A 226 10.42 12.67 10.15
CA ARG A 226 11.30 13.76 10.60
C ARG A 226 10.98 14.27 12.02
N SER A 227 9.82 13.97 12.54
CA SER A 227 9.35 14.35 13.88
C SER A 227 9.29 13.13 14.78
N LYS A 228 9.62 13.29 16.07
CA LYS A 228 9.41 12.22 17.08
C LYS A 228 7.94 11.83 17.26
N LEU A 229 7.01 12.65 16.78
CA LEU A 229 5.57 12.38 16.76
C LEU A 229 5.10 11.69 15.49
N ALA A 230 5.93 11.62 14.45
CA ALA A 230 5.59 10.91 13.24
C ALA A 230 5.53 9.40 13.50
N PRO A 231 4.58 8.69 12.90
CA PRO A 231 4.52 7.23 13.04
C PRO A 231 5.78 6.61 12.41
N ILE A 232 6.27 5.55 13.04
CA ILE A 232 7.29 4.68 12.49
C ILE A 232 6.58 3.46 11.91
N TYR A 233 6.85 3.14 10.67
CA TYR A 233 6.25 2.00 9.99
C TYR A 233 7.19 1.43 8.94
N TRP A 234 6.98 0.19 8.58
CA TRP A 234 7.69 -0.45 7.49
C TRP A 234 6.80 -0.50 6.26
N GLU A 235 7.30 -0.07 5.13
CA GLU A 235 6.52 -0.01 3.90
C GLU A 235 7.42 -0.32 2.71
N GLY A 236 7.12 -1.39 1.97
CA GLY A 236 8.01 -1.79 0.90
C GLY A 236 7.49 -2.84 -0.07
N ALA A 237 8.28 -3.02 -1.12
CA ALA A 237 8.01 -3.99 -2.18
C ALA A 237 8.10 -5.44 -1.66
N ILE A 238 7.20 -6.28 -2.15
CA ILE A 238 7.20 -7.72 -1.93
C ILE A 238 7.11 -8.47 -3.26
N ALA A 239 7.78 -9.61 -3.33
CA ALA A 239 7.63 -10.61 -4.37
C ALA A 239 6.68 -11.71 -3.87
N LEU A 240 5.87 -12.24 -4.77
CA LEU A 240 4.86 -13.25 -4.47
C LEU A 240 5.14 -14.50 -5.31
N ALA A 241 5.12 -15.65 -4.68
CA ALA A 241 5.21 -16.95 -5.35
C ALA A 241 4.28 -17.96 -4.65
N GLY A 242 3.67 -18.85 -5.43
CA GLY A 242 2.79 -19.86 -4.86
C GLY A 242 1.93 -20.54 -5.91
N ARG A 243 0.68 -20.82 -5.56
CA ARG A 243 -0.27 -21.52 -6.43
C ARG A 243 -1.66 -20.92 -6.36
N ARG A 244 -2.40 -21.12 -7.45
CA ARG A 244 -3.84 -20.94 -7.52
C ARG A 244 -4.47 -22.21 -8.06
N GLY A 245 -5.20 -22.93 -7.20
CA GLY A 245 -5.55 -24.34 -7.47
C GLY A 245 -4.30 -25.19 -7.72
N ASP A 246 -4.23 -25.84 -8.86
CA ASP A 246 -3.09 -26.69 -9.26
C ASP A 246 -2.01 -25.94 -10.07
N SER A 247 -2.24 -24.68 -10.39
CA SER A 247 -1.33 -23.88 -11.23
C SER A 247 -0.40 -23.02 -10.38
N SER A 248 0.89 -22.99 -10.71
CA SER A 248 1.84 -22.06 -10.15
C SER A 248 1.47 -20.62 -10.51
N ILE A 249 1.61 -19.71 -9.59
CA ILE A 249 1.37 -18.28 -9.80
C ILE A 249 2.46 -17.46 -9.12
N ALA A 250 2.81 -16.34 -9.75
CA ALA A 250 3.70 -15.34 -9.19
C ALA A 250 3.05 -13.96 -9.24
N GLY A 251 3.65 -13.01 -8.57
CA GLY A 251 3.19 -11.63 -8.58
C GLY A 251 4.16 -10.70 -7.90
N VAL A 252 3.76 -9.45 -7.84
CA VAL A 252 4.43 -8.38 -7.09
C VAL A 252 3.41 -7.68 -6.21
N GLY A 253 3.88 -7.01 -5.19
CA GLY A 253 2.99 -6.27 -4.31
C GLY A 253 3.73 -5.27 -3.43
N TYR A 254 2.97 -4.72 -2.52
CA TYR A 254 3.45 -3.77 -1.54
C TYR A 254 2.87 -4.14 -0.18
N LEU A 255 3.68 -4.07 0.86
CA LEU A 255 3.32 -4.39 2.24
C LEU A 255 3.57 -3.16 3.10
N GLU A 256 2.59 -2.79 3.90
CA GLU A 256 2.72 -1.79 4.95
C GLU A 256 2.45 -2.43 6.31
N MET A 257 3.33 -2.19 7.27
CA MET A 257 3.27 -2.72 8.63
C MET A 257 3.41 -1.58 9.63
N THR A 258 2.36 -1.33 10.40
CA THR A 258 2.33 -0.27 11.44
C THR A 258 2.25 -0.85 12.84
N GLY A 259 2.59 -0.07 13.87
CA GLY A 259 2.41 -0.48 15.26
C GLY A 259 3.35 -1.59 15.74
N TYR A 260 4.53 -1.74 15.14
CA TYR A 260 5.57 -2.69 15.56
C TYR A 260 6.59 -2.08 16.52
N ASP A 261 6.82 -0.78 16.43
CA ASP A 261 7.60 -0.01 17.40
C ASP A 261 6.77 0.30 18.64
N ARG A 262 5.60 0.84 18.43
CA ARG A 262 4.61 1.20 19.45
C ARG A 262 3.20 1.18 18.84
N PRO A 263 2.14 1.05 19.64
CA PRO A 263 0.77 1.18 19.12
C PRO A 263 0.61 2.48 18.34
N VAL A 264 -0.12 2.40 17.23
CA VAL A 264 -0.40 3.58 16.40
C VAL A 264 -1.34 4.51 17.14
N GLU A 265 -0.88 5.73 17.42
CA GLU A 265 -1.71 6.83 17.91
C GLU A 265 -1.81 7.85 16.78
N LEU A 266 -2.95 7.86 16.10
CA LEU A 266 -3.24 8.87 15.10
C LEU A 266 -3.96 10.01 15.82
N GLY A 267 -3.33 11.18 15.85
CA GLY A 267 -3.80 12.34 16.61
C GLY A 267 -5.26 12.69 16.32
N HIS A 268 -5.97 13.11 17.36
CA HIS A 268 -7.35 13.61 17.33
C HIS A 268 -7.45 14.95 16.63
#